data_9c902bcb8dcd3d25bf799b555259264a
#
_entry.id   9c902bcb8dcd3d25bf799b555259264a
#
_cell.length_a   1.000
_cell.length_b   1.000
_cell.length_c   1.000
_cell.angle_alpha   90.00
_cell.angle_beta   90.00
_cell.angle_gamma   90.00
#
_symmetry.space_group_name_H-M   'P 1'
#
loop_
_entity.id
_entity.type
_entity.pdbx_description
1 polymer ?
#
loop_
_entity_poly.entity_id
_entity_poly.type
_entity_poly.pdbx_seq_one_letter_code
_entity_poly.pdbx_strand_id
1 'polypeptide(L)'
;MLDAVPDRKPPRGFNAFTGTVIRTIWVIAILRLLSVSAQLPAQAPASDSLPQERQTARAWFRNARFGMFIHWGVYSQLGQGEWVMQNRGITIDSYEWLASSFNPIKFDAREWVSLAKHAGVRYITITSRHHDGFSMFATRATRYNIVDWTPFHRDPLKELADECAKQGIKLFFYYSQLDWHHPDYWPRGGTGLATGRAEGGEWSRYLDFMDQQLTELLTNYGPIGGIWFDGMWDKPNADWRLDRTYALIHRLQPAALIVPNHHEAPLPGEDVQTFEQDLPGANTAGFNTTEVGALPLETSLTMNDSWGFNITDHKFKSTRQLIGYLVRAAGRDANLLLNIGPRPDGTIQPEAAARLDSLGAWLRVYGSSIYGTRGGPIAPRPWGVTTQRGDSVFVHVLDWPDRVLSIPSIGSRVLSASMLGTGASVSVSQTDSSVMLSLPSSAAAEPDRVIVLRTLSRAP
;
A
#
# COMPACT_ATOMS: atom_id res chain seq x y z
N MET A 1 25.93 -8.67 39.06
CA MET A 1 25.00 -9.21 40.06
C MET A 1 23.66 -9.31 39.38
N LEU A 2 23.27 -10.53 39.10
CA LEU A 2 22.04 -10.93 38.47
C LEU A 2 20.99 -11.10 39.57
N ASP A 3 19.81 -10.49 39.43
CA ASP A 3 18.65 -10.85 40.24
C ASP A 3 17.49 -11.21 39.32
N ALA A 4 16.97 -12.39 39.59
CA ALA A 4 15.99 -13.13 38.82
C ALA A 4 14.56 -12.68 39.10
N VAL A 5 13.72 -12.65 38.08
CA VAL A 5 12.26 -12.48 38.17
C VAL A 5 11.59 -13.86 38.31
N PRO A 6 10.66 -14.07 39.25
CA PRO A 6 10.02 -15.39 39.43
C PRO A 6 8.82 -15.62 38.53
N ASP A 7 8.79 -16.83 38.04
CA ASP A 7 7.77 -17.53 37.25
C ASP A 7 6.42 -17.65 38.00
N ARG A 8 5.28 -17.27 37.43
CA ARG A 8 3.95 -17.54 37.92
C ARG A 8 3.15 -18.43 37.00
N LYS A 9 2.93 -19.66 37.43
CA LYS A 9 2.01 -20.63 36.79
C LYS A 9 0.55 -20.26 37.07
N PRO A 10 -0.39 -20.61 36.16
CA PRO A 10 -1.83 -20.44 36.38
C PRO A 10 -2.44 -21.61 37.17
N PRO A 11 -3.56 -21.42 37.88
CA PRO A 11 -4.23 -22.45 38.69
C PRO A 11 -5.11 -23.37 37.85
N ARG A 12 -5.11 -24.63 38.22
CA ARG A 12 -5.97 -25.71 37.70
C ARG A 12 -7.29 -25.80 38.48
N GLY A 13 -8.34 -26.10 37.73
CA GLY A 13 -9.34 -27.11 38.07
C GLY A 13 -10.58 -26.65 38.81
N PHE A 14 -11.76 -26.93 38.26
CA PHE A 14 -12.87 -27.48 39.05
C PHE A 14 -13.81 -28.37 38.22
N ASN A 15 -14.35 -29.33 38.90
CA ASN A 15 -14.96 -30.58 38.55
C ASN A 15 -16.33 -30.54 37.84
N ALA A 16 -16.60 -31.66 37.20
CA ALA A 16 -17.87 -32.10 36.63
C ALA A 16 -18.94 -32.34 37.72
N PHE A 17 -20.18 -32.01 37.38
CA PHE A 17 -21.37 -32.56 38.07
C PHE A 17 -22.24 -33.28 36.99
N THR A 18 -22.43 -34.57 37.27
CA THR A 18 -23.40 -35.46 36.60
C THR A 18 -24.77 -35.26 37.25
N GLY A 19 -25.82 -35.12 36.43
CA GLY A 19 -27.19 -35.11 36.90
C GLY A 19 -28.08 -35.80 35.85
N THR A 20 -28.73 -36.90 36.29
CA THR A 20 -29.51 -37.85 35.55
C THR A 20 -30.94 -37.34 35.24
N VAL A 21 -31.42 -37.68 34.06
CA VAL A 21 -32.66 -37.26 33.40
C VAL A 21 -33.82 -38.17 33.77
N ILE A 22 -35.04 -37.63 34.00
CA ILE A 22 -36.30 -38.34 34.01
C ILE A 22 -37.12 -37.96 32.76
N ARG A 23 -37.51 -38.98 31.94
CA ARG A 23 -38.39 -38.89 30.78
C ARG A 23 -39.83 -38.71 31.23
N THR A 24 -40.56 -37.77 30.65
CA THR A 24 -42.04 -37.79 30.61
C THR A 24 -42.49 -37.58 29.17
N ILE A 25 -43.20 -38.59 28.62
CA ILE A 25 -43.78 -38.59 27.29
C ILE A 25 -45.17 -37.98 27.39
N TRP A 26 -45.48 -36.94 26.61
CA TRP A 26 -46.83 -36.48 26.31
C TRP A 26 -47.08 -36.57 24.82
N VAL A 27 -48.08 -37.40 24.46
CA VAL A 27 -48.62 -37.48 23.12
C VAL A 27 -49.72 -36.42 22.97
N ILE A 28 -49.53 -35.47 22.05
CA ILE A 28 -50.58 -34.54 21.63
C ILE A 28 -50.76 -34.68 20.13
N ALA A 29 -51.97 -35.14 19.74
CA ALA A 29 -52.41 -35.17 18.36
C ALA A 29 -52.72 -33.75 17.90
N ILE A 30 -52.06 -33.27 16.82
CA ILE A 30 -52.34 -31.99 16.20
C ILE A 30 -52.96 -32.21 14.80
N LEU A 31 -54.18 -31.70 14.63
CA LEU A 31 -54.88 -31.55 13.35
C LEU A 31 -54.00 -30.73 12.37
N ARG A 32 -53.79 -31.28 11.19
CA ARG A 32 -53.22 -30.53 10.08
C ARG A 32 -54.27 -29.61 9.45
N LEU A 33 -54.15 -28.31 9.68
CA LEU A 33 -54.75 -27.28 8.81
C LEU A 33 -53.68 -26.91 7.77
N LEU A 34 -53.92 -27.26 6.53
CA LEU A 34 -53.13 -26.83 5.36
C LEU A 34 -53.43 -25.37 5.07
N SER A 35 -52.65 -24.46 5.61
CA SER A 35 -52.56 -23.08 5.14
C SER A 35 -51.48 -23.01 4.05
N VAL A 36 -51.91 -22.88 2.80
CA VAL A 36 -51.04 -22.54 1.67
C VAL A 36 -50.64 -21.08 1.82
N SER A 37 -49.50 -20.84 2.47
CA SER A 37 -48.84 -19.55 2.42
C SER A 37 -48.12 -19.42 1.09
N ALA A 38 -48.63 -18.57 0.20
CA ALA A 38 -47.91 -18.14 -0.98
C ALA A 38 -46.64 -17.45 -0.51
N GLN A 39 -45.49 -18.14 -0.56
CA GLN A 39 -44.17 -17.53 -0.43
C GLN A 39 -43.95 -16.65 -1.66
N LEU A 40 -44.01 -15.33 -1.47
CA LEU A 40 -43.39 -14.39 -2.39
C LEU A 40 -41.92 -14.82 -2.58
N PRO A 41 -41.41 -14.89 -3.81
CA PRO A 41 -40.02 -15.19 -4.01
C PRO A 41 -39.18 -14.14 -3.25
N ALA A 42 -38.37 -14.60 -2.33
CA ALA A 42 -37.35 -13.73 -1.71
C ALA A 42 -36.55 -13.10 -2.85
N GLN A 43 -36.70 -11.79 -3.03
CA GLN A 43 -35.76 -11.05 -3.88
C GLN A 43 -34.37 -11.39 -3.40
N ALA A 44 -33.61 -12.08 -4.27
CA ALA A 44 -32.19 -12.21 -4.08
C ALA A 44 -31.63 -10.79 -3.79
N PRO A 45 -30.75 -10.60 -2.78
CA PRO A 45 -30.17 -9.32 -2.54
C PRO A 45 -29.57 -8.88 -3.87
N ALA A 46 -29.97 -7.67 -4.32
CA ALA A 46 -29.37 -7.05 -5.47
C ALA A 46 -27.86 -7.19 -5.29
N SER A 47 -27.18 -7.84 -6.22
CA SER A 47 -25.72 -7.82 -6.24
C SER A 47 -25.37 -6.36 -6.44
N ASP A 48 -25.00 -5.66 -5.36
CA ASP A 48 -24.41 -4.32 -5.44
C ASP A 48 -23.10 -4.46 -6.21
N SER A 49 -23.22 -4.50 -7.54
CA SER A 49 -22.07 -4.48 -8.42
C SER A 49 -21.42 -3.13 -8.24
N LEU A 50 -20.14 -3.18 -7.86
CA LEU A 50 -19.32 -1.99 -7.70
C LEU A 50 -19.51 -1.03 -8.90
N PRO A 51 -19.69 0.29 -8.70
CA PRO A 51 -19.82 1.24 -9.80
C PRO A 51 -18.74 1.07 -10.87
N GLN A 52 -19.08 1.27 -12.14
CA GLN A 52 -18.21 1.01 -13.28
C GLN A 52 -16.90 1.82 -13.20
N GLU A 53 -16.96 3.05 -12.71
CA GLU A 53 -15.80 3.93 -12.52
C GLU A 53 -14.79 3.30 -11.53
N ARG A 54 -15.27 2.75 -10.42
CA ARG A 54 -14.43 2.06 -9.43
C ARG A 54 -13.88 0.75 -9.96
N GLN A 55 -14.68 -0.03 -10.69
CA GLN A 55 -14.18 -1.26 -11.34
C GLN A 55 -13.04 -0.94 -12.30
N THR A 56 -13.21 0.10 -13.12
CA THR A 56 -12.18 0.57 -14.05
C THR A 56 -10.93 1.06 -13.31
N ALA A 57 -11.10 1.82 -12.22
CA ALA A 57 -10.00 2.31 -11.41
C ALA A 57 -9.22 1.16 -10.74
N ARG A 58 -9.92 0.18 -10.16
CA ARG A 58 -9.29 -1.03 -9.58
C ARG A 58 -8.53 -1.85 -10.63
N ALA A 59 -9.11 -2.02 -11.83
CA ALA A 59 -8.45 -2.71 -12.95
C ALA A 59 -7.19 -1.97 -13.41
N TRP A 60 -7.27 -0.63 -13.51
CA TRP A 60 -6.11 0.21 -13.81
C TRP A 60 -5.04 0.06 -12.72
N PHE A 61 -5.40 0.13 -11.45
CA PHE A 61 -4.47 0.01 -10.32
C PHE A 61 -3.74 -1.34 -10.33
N ARG A 62 -4.46 -2.44 -10.55
CA ARG A 62 -3.85 -3.77 -10.72
C ARG A 62 -2.84 -3.84 -11.86
N ASN A 63 -3.01 -3.04 -12.91
CA ASN A 63 -2.10 -3.01 -14.06
C ASN A 63 -0.89 -2.08 -13.85
N ALA A 64 -0.97 -1.16 -12.90
CA ALA A 64 0.03 -0.12 -12.67
C ALA A 64 1.35 -0.66 -12.13
N ARG A 65 1.32 -1.62 -11.25
CA ARG A 65 2.45 -2.39 -10.67
C ARG A 65 3.52 -1.58 -9.94
N PHE A 66 3.79 -0.32 -10.31
CA PHE A 66 4.86 0.48 -9.71
C PHE A 66 4.41 1.91 -9.42
N GLY A 67 4.42 2.27 -8.14
CA GLY A 67 4.17 3.60 -7.61
C GLY A 67 5.38 4.18 -6.88
N MET A 68 5.43 5.50 -6.76
CA MET A 68 6.39 6.22 -5.92
C MET A 68 5.67 6.84 -4.73
N PHE A 69 6.12 6.51 -3.53
CA PHE A 69 5.65 7.14 -2.31
C PHE A 69 6.58 8.31 -1.95
N ILE A 70 6.04 9.40 -1.46
CA ILE A 70 6.81 10.57 -1.03
C ILE A 70 6.38 10.95 0.38
N HIS A 71 7.26 10.72 1.35
CA HIS A 71 7.11 11.24 2.71
C HIS A 71 7.87 12.54 2.86
N TRP A 72 7.14 13.66 2.81
CA TRP A 72 7.75 14.98 2.87
C TRP A 72 6.88 15.96 3.66
N GLY A 73 7.47 16.70 4.59
CA GLY A 73 6.81 17.62 5.48
C GLY A 73 7.79 18.36 6.36
N VAL A 74 7.28 19.10 7.35
CA VAL A 74 8.05 19.88 8.32
C VAL A 74 9.12 19.04 9.03
N TYR A 75 8.80 17.77 9.33
CA TYR A 75 9.72 16.82 9.96
C TYR A 75 11.05 16.65 9.20
N SER A 76 11.07 16.89 7.89
CA SER A 76 12.30 16.79 7.09
C SER A 76 13.39 17.77 7.55
N GLN A 77 13.01 18.91 8.16
CA GLN A 77 13.95 19.90 8.67
C GLN A 77 14.86 19.36 9.79
N LEU A 78 14.33 18.46 10.61
CA LEU A 78 15.08 17.83 11.68
C LEU A 78 15.97 16.66 11.20
N GLY A 79 15.70 16.15 9.99
CA GLY A 79 16.48 15.07 9.38
C GLY A 79 16.55 13.80 10.21
N GLN A 80 15.45 13.41 10.87
CA GLN A 80 15.36 12.24 11.73
C GLN A 80 14.08 11.39 11.48
N GLY A 81 13.57 11.49 10.25
CA GLY A 81 12.36 10.79 9.85
C GLY A 81 11.07 11.52 10.28
N GLU A 82 9.95 10.99 9.85
CA GLU A 82 8.62 11.58 9.99
C GLU A 82 8.03 11.46 11.42
N TRP A 83 8.54 10.52 12.21
CA TRP A 83 8.13 10.31 13.61
C TRP A 83 8.90 11.17 14.62
N VAL A 84 9.76 12.09 14.16
CA VAL A 84 10.66 12.87 15.03
C VAL A 84 9.93 13.62 16.14
N MET A 85 8.74 14.16 15.88
CA MET A 85 7.91 14.85 16.89
C MET A 85 7.59 13.92 18.06
N GLN A 86 7.10 12.72 17.76
CA GLN A 86 6.80 11.67 18.75
C GLN A 86 8.07 11.15 19.44
N ASN A 87 9.08 10.77 18.65
CA ASN A 87 10.27 10.09 19.14
C ASN A 87 11.14 10.98 20.04
N ARG A 88 11.05 12.29 19.87
CA ARG A 88 11.78 13.30 20.67
C ARG A 88 10.91 13.98 21.71
N GLY A 89 9.61 13.69 21.76
CA GLY A 89 8.67 14.36 22.65
C GLY A 89 8.63 15.87 22.41
N ILE A 90 8.68 16.31 21.14
CA ILE A 90 8.64 17.72 20.79
C ILE A 90 7.22 18.25 21.02
N THR A 91 7.12 19.35 21.77
CA THR A 91 5.83 19.97 22.08
C THR A 91 5.24 20.65 20.83
N ILE A 92 3.92 20.81 20.81
CA ILE A 92 3.19 21.51 19.75
C ILE A 92 3.81 22.89 19.51
N ASP A 93 3.97 23.72 20.53
CA ASP A 93 4.52 25.08 20.40
C ASP A 93 5.90 25.10 19.74
N SER A 94 6.77 24.15 20.14
CA SER A 94 8.11 24.03 19.55
C SER A 94 8.05 23.58 18.10
N TYR A 95 7.11 22.68 17.77
CA TYR A 95 6.95 22.17 16.42
C TYR A 95 6.30 23.19 15.49
N GLU A 96 5.34 23.98 15.98
CA GLU A 96 4.76 25.12 15.25
C GLU A 96 5.83 26.18 14.91
N TRP A 97 6.73 26.46 15.86
CA TRP A 97 7.85 27.35 15.60
C TRP A 97 8.78 26.79 14.51
N LEU A 98 9.08 25.48 14.55
CA LEU A 98 9.85 24.81 13.50
C LEU A 98 9.12 24.91 12.15
N ALA A 99 7.81 24.66 12.13
CA ALA A 99 7.00 24.75 10.91
C ALA A 99 7.04 26.15 10.28
N SER A 100 7.05 27.20 11.11
CA SER A 100 7.14 28.60 10.62
C SER A 100 8.42 28.93 9.86
N SER A 101 9.47 28.11 9.97
CA SER A 101 10.72 28.28 9.24
C SER A 101 10.86 27.38 8.01
N PHE A 102 9.87 26.50 7.75
CA PHE A 102 9.92 25.58 6.62
C PHE A 102 9.80 26.30 5.28
N ASN A 103 10.87 26.28 4.50
CA ASN A 103 10.94 27.01 3.23
C ASN A 103 11.64 26.20 2.13
N PRO A 104 10.93 25.26 1.49
CA PRO A 104 11.51 24.38 0.48
C PRO A 104 11.67 25.06 -0.89
N ILE A 105 12.49 26.08 -0.98
CA ILE A 105 12.65 26.95 -2.16
C ILE A 105 13.14 26.24 -3.43
N LYS A 106 13.71 25.02 -3.29
CA LYS A 106 14.20 24.23 -4.42
C LYS A 106 13.19 23.17 -4.88
N PHE A 107 11.98 23.16 -4.28
CA PHE A 107 10.92 22.26 -4.75
C PHE A 107 10.54 22.58 -6.19
N ASP A 108 10.60 21.58 -7.05
CA ASP A 108 10.17 21.63 -8.43
C ASP A 108 9.32 20.38 -8.77
N ALA A 109 8.00 20.59 -8.92
CA ALA A 109 7.07 19.52 -9.22
C ALA A 109 7.38 18.83 -10.56
N ARG A 110 7.88 19.59 -11.55
CA ARG A 110 8.24 19.05 -12.86
C ARG A 110 9.42 18.09 -12.76
N GLU A 111 10.45 18.43 -11.99
CA GLU A 111 11.60 17.55 -11.77
C GLU A 111 11.14 16.24 -11.08
N TRP A 112 10.31 16.33 -10.03
CA TRP A 112 9.83 15.19 -9.29
C TRP A 112 9.01 14.24 -10.17
N VAL A 113 8.05 14.77 -10.94
CA VAL A 113 7.19 13.96 -11.81
C VAL A 113 7.97 13.39 -13.00
N SER A 114 8.92 14.16 -13.55
CA SER A 114 9.79 13.69 -14.63
C SER A 114 10.69 12.54 -14.19
N LEU A 115 11.26 12.61 -12.98
CA LEU A 115 12.04 11.52 -12.39
C LEU A 115 11.17 10.27 -12.20
N ALA A 116 9.98 10.41 -11.63
CA ALA A 116 9.03 9.30 -11.46
C ALA A 116 8.67 8.65 -12.80
N LYS A 117 8.34 9.46 -13.81
CA LYS A 117 8.02 8.97 -15.15
C LYS A 117 9.20 8.24 -15.79
N HIS A 118 10.41 8.79 -15.68
CA HIS A 118 11.64 8.18 -16.20
C HIS A 118 11.93 6.83 -15.51
N ALA A 119 11.68 6.75 -14.22
CA ALA A 119 11.76 5.52 -13.45
C ALA A 119 10.71 4.45 -13.82
N GLY A 120 9.72 4.79 -14.64
CA GLY A 120 8.63 3.88 -15.04
C GLY A 120 7.45 3.87 -14.05
N VAL A 121 7.42 4.76 -13.07
CA VAL A 121 6.32 4.93 -12.12
C VAL A 121 5.01 5.26 -12.85
N ARG A 122 3.91 4.71 -12.38
CA ARG A 122 2.56 4.91 -12.92
C ARG A 122 1.70 5.81 -12.05
N TYR A 123 2.00 5.89 -10.77
CA TYR A 123 1.31 6.76 -9.83
C TYR A 123 2.25 7.24 -8.73
N ILE A 124 1.95 8.40 -8.17
CA ILE A 124 2.63 8.98 -7.02
C ILE A 124 1.64 9.05 -5.88
N THR A 125 2.06 8.62 -4.68
CA THR A 125 1.37 8.87 -3.41
C THR A 125 2.22 9.84 -2.61
N ILE A 126 1.65 10.97 -2.14
CA ILE A 126 2.38 11.97 -1.35
C ILE A 126 1.65 12.30 -0.06
N THR A 127 2.39 12.51 1.01
CA THR A 127 1.84 12.96 2.29
C THR A 127 1.22 14.35 2.14
N SER A 128 -0.13 14.42 2.12
CA SER A 128 -0.85 15.70 2.19
C SER A 128 -0.87 16.25 3.62
N ARG A 129 -0.93 15.35 4.59
CA ARG A 129 -0.79 15.60 6.03
C ARG A 129 -0.30 14.33 6.69
N HIS A 130 0.76 14.42 7.50
CA HIS A 130 1.26 13.29 8.31
C HIS A 130 0.75 13.42 9.77
N HIS A 131 1.20 12.55 10.67
CA HIS A 131 0.78 12.48 12.07
C HIS A 131 1.05 13.76 12.87
N ASP A 132 2.00 14.58 12.45
CA ASP A 132 2.32 15.89 13.04
C ASP A 132 1.22 16.95 12.82
N GLY A 133 0.19 16.62 12.04
CA GLY A 133 -0.96 17.46 11.76
C GLY A 133 -0.70 18.61 10.80
N PHE A 134 0.55 18.80 10.31
CA PHE A 134 0.88 19.86 9.37
C PHE A 134 0.37 19.54 7.97
N SER A 135 -0.41 20.47 7.40
CA SER A 135 -1.00 20.30 6.07
C SER A 135 -0.07 20.85 4.99
N MET A 136 0.39 19.98 4.08
CA MET A 136 1.28 20.32 2.95
C MET A 136 0.53 20.94 1.75
N PHE A 137 -0.68 21.44 1.95
CA PHE A 137 -1.55 22.00 0.92
C PHE A 137 -2.36 23.18 1.44
N ALA A 138 -2.89 24.00 0.52
CA ALA A 138 -3.76 25.12 0.85
C ALA A 138 -5.11 24.61 1.36
N THR A 139 -5.29 24.57 2.68
CA THR A 139 -6.55 24.21 3.32
C THR A 139 -7.15 25.40 4.06
N ARG A 140 -8.47 25.51 4.04
CA ARG A 140 -9.22 26.49 4.85
C ARG A 140 -9.63 25.94 6.22
N ALA A 141 -9.44 24.63 6.44
CA ALA A 141 -9.80 23.97 7.69
C ALA A 141 -8.89 24.40 8.84
N THR A 142 -7.65 24.77 8.53
CA THR A 142 -6.67 25.26 9.52
C THR A 142 -5.67 26.19 8.86
N ARG A 143 -5.11 27.13 9.65
CA ARG A 143 -3.96 27.95 9.23
C ARG A 143 -2.63 27.21 9.37
N TYR A 144 -2.62 26.08 10.07
CA TYR A 144 -1.43 25.23 10.22
C TYR A 144 -1.17 24.43 8.94
N ASN A 145 -0.80 25.17 7.89
CA ASN A 145 -0.56 24.67 6.55
C ASN A 145 0.62 25.39 5.88
N ILE A 146 1.17 24.80 4.83
CA ILE A 146 2.37 25.27 4.16
C ILE A 146 2.23 26.66 3.52
N VAL A 147 1.03 27.05 3.13
CA VAL A 147 0.78 28.34 2.47
C VAL A 147 0.66 29.48 3.48
N ASP A 148 -0.11 29.27 4.56
CA ASP A 148 -0.41 30.31 5.54
C ASP A 148 0.63 30.42 6.67
N TRP A 149 1.29 29.27 7.03
CA TRP A 149 2.14 29.18 8.20
C TRP A 149 3.62 29.36 7.89
N THR A 150 4.04 29.17 6.64
CA THR A 150 5.45 29.16 6.25
C THR A 150 5.83 30.29 5.31
N PRO A 151 7.10 30.68 5.22
CA PRO A 151 7.56 31.67 4.24
C PRO A 151 7.56 31.15 2.79
N PHE A 152 7.25 29.89 2.57
CA PHE A 152 7.16 29.30 1.24
C PHE A 152 5.97 29.82 0.43
N HIS A 153 4.82 30.02 1.06
CA HIS A 153 3.59 30.61 0.49
C HIS A 153 3.14 30.00 -0.84
N ARG A 154 3.53 28.75 -1.12
CA ARG A 154 3.12 27.99 -2.32
C ARG A 154 2.40 26.72 -1.90
N ASP A 155 1.54 26.21 -2.77
CA ASP A 155 0.88 24.92 -2.62
C ASP A 155 1.60 23.83 -3.45
N PRO A 156 2.53 23.08 -2.86
CA PRO A 156 3.30 22.07 -3.60
C PRO A 156 2.42 20.92 -4.10
N LEU A 157 1.31 20.61 -3.41
CA LEU A 157 0.42 19.54 -3.87
C LEU A 157 -0.37 19.96 -5.10
N LYS A 158 -0.74 21.25 -5.21
CA LYS A 158 -1.39 21.77 -6.41
C LYS A 158 -0.44 21.75 -7.60
N GLU A 159 0.79 22.19 -7.40
CA GLU A 159 1.81 22.16 -8.45
C GLU A 159 2.10 20.72 -8.90
N LEU A 160 2.18 19.77 -7.93
CA LEU A 160 2.39 18.36 -8.23
C LEU A 160 1.20 17.74 -8.97
N ALA A 161 -0.04 18.08 -8.58
CA ALA A 161 -1.26 17.60 -9.23
C ALA A 161 -1.33 18.06 -10.70
N ASP A 162 -1.03 19.34 -10.93
CA ASP A 162 -1.02 19.91 -12.28
C ASP A 162 0.06 19.25 -13.15
N GLU A 163 1.23 19.01 -12.60
CA GLU A 163 2.32 18.39 -13.34
C GLU A 163 2.08 16.88 -13.58
N CYS A 164 1.52 16.17 -12.61
CA CYS A 164 1.10 14.78 -12.77
C CYS A 164 0.07 14.63 -13.91
N ALA A 165 -0.92 15.53 -13.96
CA ALA A 165 -1.92 15.57 -15.02
C ALA A 165 -1.27 15.78 -16.40
N LYS A 166 -0.34 16.72 -16.53
CA LYS A 166 0.41 16.98 -17.78
C LYS A 166 1.24 15.79 -18.23
N GLN A 167 1.89 15.08 -17.32
CA GLN A 167 2.79 13.98 -17.64
C GLN A 167 2.11 12.60 -17.70
N GLY A 168 0.82 12.50 -17.32
CA GLY A 168 0.03 11.27 -17.34
C GLY A 168 0.35 10.31 -16.19
N ILE A 169 0.78 10.82 -15.05
CA ILE A 169 0.97 10.10 -13.80
C ILE A 169 -0.27 10.31 -12.92
N LYS A 170 -0.84 9.26 -12.32
CA LYS A 170 -1.93 9.43 -11.36
C LYS A 170 -1.38 9.84 -9.99
N LEU A 171 -2.03 10.82 -9.37
CA LEU A 171 -1.69 11.30 -8.03
C LEU A 171 -2.65 10.72 -6.99
N PHE A 172 -2.11 10.22 -5.89
CA PHE A 172 -2.83 9.83 -4.68
C PHE A 172 -2.36 10.72 -3.54
N PHE A 173 -3.26 11.07 -2.65
CA PHE A 173 -2.91 11.77 -1.43
C PHE A 173 -2.90 10.79 -0.25
N TYR A 174 -1.73 10.64 0.39
CA TYR A 174 -1.70 10.07 1.73
C TYR A 174 -2.31 11.06 2.70
N TYR A 175 -3.18 10.59 3.56
CA TYR A 175 -3.85 11.37 4.57
C TYR A 175 -3.81 10.65 5.91
N SER A 176 -3.14 11.23 6.91
CA SER A 176 -3.14 10.69 8.26
C SER A 176 -4.48 10.93 8.95
N GLN A 177 -5.10 9.85 9.41
CA GLN A 177 -6.25 9.90 10.31
C GLN A 177 -5.83 10.23 11.75
N LEU A 178 -4.61 9.84 12.13
CA LEU A 178 -3.95 10.21 13.38
C LEU A 178 -3.47 11.67 13.32
N ASP A 179 -3.60 12.39 14.44
CA ASP A 179 -3.14 13.78 14.55
C ASP A 179 -2.57 14.07 15.95
N TRP A 180 -1.29 14.40 16.02
CA TRP A 180 -0.63 14.77 17.26
C TRP A 180 -0.82 16.24 17.65
N HIS A 181 -1.34 17.06 16.74
CA HIS A 181 -1.48 18.50 16.88
C HIS A 181 -2.92 18.93 17.20
N HIS A 182 -3.91 18.36 16.49
CA HIS A 182 -5.29 18.85 16.54
C HIS A 182 -5.93 18.69 17.92
N PRO A 183 -6.49 19.76 18.55
CA PRO A 183 -7.05 19.68 19.91
C PRO A 183 -8.24 18.72 20.01
N ASP A 184 -9.08 18.64 18.99
CA ASP A 184 -10.26 17.76 18.97
C ASP A 184 -9.95 16.29 18.64
N TYR A 185 -8.67 15.92 18.38
CA TYR A 185 -8.24 14.52 18.37
C TYR A 185 -8.23 13.97 19.82
N TRP A 186 -9.42 13.88 20.40
CA TRP A 186 -9.66 13.53 21.80
C TRP A 186 -10.73 12.42 21.91
N PRO A 187 -10.63 11.46 22.90
CA PRO A 187 -9.47 11.29 23.77
C PRO A 187 -8.20 10.98 22.98
N ARG A 188 -7.02 11.17 23.60
CA ARG A 188 -5.74 10.87 22.95
C ARG A 188 -5.67 9.40 22.56
N GLY A 189 -5.00 9.09 21.44
CA GLY A 189 -4.67 7.73 21.03
C GLY A 189 -3.46 7.15 21.78
N GLY A 190 -2.84 6.13 21.21
CA GLY A 190 -1.65 5.47 21.77
C GLY A 190 -0.36 6.27 21.58
N THR A 191 -0.34 7.27 20.69
CA THR A 191 0.85 8.05 20.33
C THR A 191 0.66 9.55 20.53
N GLY A 192 1.72 10.36 20.39
CA GLY A 192 1.69 11.80 20.58
C GLY A 192 1.45 12.24 22.03
N LEU A 193 1.74 11.39 23.01
CA LEU A 193 1.43 11.66 24.42
C LEU A 193 2.30 12.77 25.03
N ALA A 194 3.52 12.95 24.52
CA ALA A 194 4.47 13.94 24.99
C ALA A 194 4.37 15.31 24.29
N THR A 195 3.45 15.48 23.34
CA THR A 195 3.37 16.70 22.51
C THR A 195 2.82 17.92 23.23
N GLY A 196 2.35 17.76 24.48
CA GLY A 196 1.77 18.88 25.26
C GLY A 196 0.39 19.31 24.78
N ARG A 197 -0.29 18.50 23.95
CA ARG A 197 -1.66 18.75 23.51
C ARG A 197 -2.59 18.91 24.73
N ALA A 198 -3.44 19.93 24.72
CA ALA A 198 -4.41 20.18 25.77
C ALA A 198 -5.32 18.97 26.01
N GLU A 199 -5.77 18.80 27.24
CA GLU A 199 -6.81 17.82 27.56
C GLU A 199 -8.19 18.36 27.19
N GLY A 200 -9.06 17.48 26.70
CA GLY A 200 -10.38 17.84 26.23
C GLY A 200 -10.43 18.05 24.70
N GLY A 201 -11.61 18.06 24.15
CA GLY A 201 -11.89 18.18 22.71
C GLY A 201 -13.11 17.36 22.32
N GLU A 202 -13.57 17.56 21.09
CA GLU A 202 -14.78 16.95 20.56
C GLU A 202 -14.44 16.08 19.33
N TRP A 203 -14.43 14.76 19.52
CA TRP A 203 -14.10 13.80 18.47
C TRP A 203 -14.88 14.05 17.16
N SER A 204 -16.15 14.41 17.27
CA SER A 204 -16.99 14.74 16.13
C SER A 204 -16.46 15.92 15.32
N ARG A 205 -15.90 16.95 15.96
CA ARG A 205 -15.29 18.09 15.28
C ARG A 205 -14.02 17.72 14.54
N TYR A 206 -13.23 16.81 15.12
CA TYR A 206 -12.06 16.28 14.42
C TYR A 206 -12.44 15.53 13.14
N LEU A 207 -13.48 14.70 13.19
CA LEU A 207 -13.97 14.00 11.99
C LEU A 207 -14.54 14.96 10.95
N ASP A 208 -15.25 16.00 11.37
CA ASP A 208 -15.74 17.04 10.45
C ASP A 208 -14.59 17.85 9.85
N PHE A 209 -13.51 18.11 10.60
CA PHE A 209 -12.27 18.70 10.09
C PHE A 209 -11.60 17.80 9.03
N MET A 210 -11.53 16.49 9.25
CA MET A 210 -11.04 15.54 8.25
C MET A 210 -11.88 15.57 6.98
N ASP A 211 -13.22 15.48 7.10
CA ASP A 211 -14.13 15.51 5.96
C ASP A 211 -14.01 16.83 5.17
N GLN A 212 -13.76 17.95 5.83
CA GLN A 212 -13.50 19.23 5.17
C GLN A 212 -12.20 19.18 4.36
N GLN A 213 -11.10 18.73 4.95
CA GLN A 213 -9.80 18.63 4.25
C GLN A 213 -9.87 17.64 3.07
N LEU A 214 -10.52 16.50 3.25
CA LEU A 214 -10.74 15.53 2.17
C LEU A 214 -11.59 16.13 1.05
N THR A 215 -12.61 16.92 1.39
CA THR A 215 -13.41 17.64 0.38
C THR A 215 -12.53 18.59 -0.43
N GLU A 216 -11.65 19.35 0.21
CA GLU A 216 -10.72 20.26 -0.46
C GLU A 216 -9.75 19.51 -1.38
N LEU A 217 -9.15 18.40 -0.91
CA LEU A 217 -8.25 17.57 -1.72
C LEU A 217 -8.96 16.94 -2.93
N LEU A 218 -10.23 16.57 -2.79
CA LEU A 218 -11.03 15.96 -3.86
C LEU A 218 -11.64 16.97 -4.84
N THR A 219 -11.68 18.27 -4.51
CA THR A 219 -12.32 19.28 -5.36
C THR A 219 -11.36 20.27 -6.00
N ASN A 220 -10.20 20.56 -5.36
CA ASN A 220 -9.31 21.63 -5.79
C ASN A 220 -8.10 21.17 -6.59
N TYR A 221 -7.81 19.87 -6.63
CA TYR A 221 -6.57 19.29 -7.19
C TYR A 221 -6.80 18.52 -8.50
N GLY A 222 -7.98 18.63 -9.09
CA GLY A 222 -8.37 17.90 -10.29
C GLY A 222 -8.66 16.42 -10.02
N PRO A 223 -8.71 15.57 -11.07
CA PRO A 223 -8.94 14.15 -10.89
C PRO A 223 -7.74 13.47 -10.23
N ILE A 224 -7.95 12.86 -9.06
CA ILE A 224 -6.92 12.11 -8.33
C ILE A 224 -7.16 10.60 -8.42
N GLY A 225 -6.12 9.82 -8.19
CA GLY A 225 -6.18 8.35 -8.16
C GLY A 225 -6.91 7.80 -6.95
N GLY A 226 -6.78 8.47 -5.80
CA GLY A 226 -7.43 8.07 -4.55
C GLY A 226 -6.81 8.71 -3.31
N ILE A 227 -7.33 8.29 -2.16
CA ILE A 227 -6.82 8.65 -0.83
C ILE A 227 -6.18 7.44 -0.19
N TRP A 228 -4.95 7.60 0.27
CA TRP A 228 -4.18 6.63 1.01
C TRP A 228 -4.25 6.97 2.50
N PHE A 229 -5.03 6.23 3.26
CA PHE A 229 -5.27 6.48 4.68
C PHE A 229 -4.25 5.76 5.56
N ASP A 230 -3.90 6.42 6.68
CA ASP A 230 -3.04 5.86 7.71
C ASP A 230 -3.40 6.38 9.10
N GLY A 231 -2.97 5.66 10.15
CA GLY A 231 -3.09 6.12 11.52
C GLY A 231 -4.37 5.70 12.25
N MET A 232 -5.30 4.98 11.61
CA MET A 232 -6.50 4.47 12.27
C MET A 232 -6.14 3.52 13.44
N TRP A 233 -5.03 2.81 13.32
CA TRP A 233 -4.48 1.90 14.33
C TRP A 233 -4.13 2.58 15.68
N ASP A 234 -3.98 3.91 15.72
CA ASP A 234 -3.76 4.66 16.96
C ASP A 234 -5.00 4.68 17.88
N LYS A 235 -6.20 4.57 17.29
CA LYS A 235 -7.49 4.51 17.98
C LYS A 235 -8.39 3.44 17.36
N PRO A 236 -8.04 2.15 17.46
CA PRO A 236 -8.72 1.07 16.72
C PRO A 236 -10.19 0.88 17.11
N ASN A 237 -10.58 1.32 18.30
CA ASN A 237 -11.96 1.19 18.80
C ASN A 237 -12.79 2.48 18.66
N ALA A 238 -12.27 3.54 18.01
CA ALA A 238 -13.01 4.76 17.81
C ALA A 238 -14.01 4.61 16.67
N ASP A 239 -15.15 5.29 16.78
CA ASP A 239 -16.04 5.46 15.64
C ASP A 239 -15.44 6.49 14.67
N TRP A 240 -14.83 6.02 13.59
CA TRP A 240 -14.22 6.83 12.55
C TRP A 240 -15.21 7.33 11.50
N ARG A 241 -16.49 6.94 11.57
CA ARG A 241 -17.53 7.26 10.57
C ARG A 241 -17.08 6.91 9.14
N LEU A 242 -16.40 5.78 8.96
CA LEU A 242 -15.78 5.39 7.67
C LEU A 242 -16.80 5.32 6.54
N ASP A 243 -18.01 4.83 6.80
CA ASP A 243 -19.10 4.78 5.84
C ASP A 243 -19.42 6.18 5.26
N ARG A 244 -19.52 7.20 6.13
CA ARG A 244 -19.74 8.59 5.73
C ARG A 244 -18.57 9.16 4.94
N THR A 245 -17.34 8.97 5.42
CA THR A 245 -16.13 9.48 4.78
C THR A 245 -15.89 8.80 3.43
N TYR A 246 -16.09 7.48 3.33
CA TYR A 246 -15.95 6.76 2.06
C TYR A 246 -17.03 7.15 1.05
N ALA A 247 -18.29 7.33 1.52
CA ALA A 247 -19.37 7.87 0.68
C ALA A 247 -19.08 9.30 0.21
N LEU A 248 -18.48 10.16 1.04
CA LEU A 248 -18.05 11.51 0.66
C LEU A 248 -17.02 11.44 -0.49
N ILE A 249 -15.99 10.61 -0.36
CA ILE A 249 -14.95 10.46 -1.38
C ILE A 249 -15.56 10.02 -2.72
N HIS A 250 -16.36 8.95 -2.72
CA HIS A 250 -16.95 8.43 -3.95
C HIS A 250 -18.03 9.32 -4.55
N ARG A 251 -18.70 10.15 -3.74
CA ARG A 251 -19.63 11.18 -4.26
C ARG A 251 -18.89 12.30 -4.98
N LEU A 252 -17.74 12.73 -4.47
CA LEU A 252 -16.94 13.80 -5.07
C LEU A 252 -16.13 13.30 -6.27
N GLN A 253 -15.53 12.12 -6.16
CA GLN A 253 -14.78 11.49 -7.25
C GLN A 253 -15.08 9.98 -7.29
N PRO A 254 -16.04 9.52 -8.12
CA PRO A 254 -16.46 8.11 -8.16
C PRO A 254 -15.35 7.11 -8.51
N ALA A 255 -14.30 7.56 -9.22
CA ALA A 255 -13.14 6.75 -9.59
C ALA A 255 -11.99 6.79 -8.57
N ALA A 256 -12.06 7.64 -7.53
CA ALA A 256 -11.01 7.72 -6.52
C ALA A 256 -11.01 6.44 -5.67
N LEU A 257 -9.85 5.81 -5.55
CA LEU A 257 -9.68 4.58 -4.76
C LEU A 257 -9.44 4.92 -3.28
N ILE A 258 -9.97 4.09 -2.41
CA ILE A 258 -9.71 4.11 -0.97
C ILE A 258 -8.66 3.05 -0.67
N VAL A 259 -7.49 3.51 -0.23
CA VAL A 259 -6.31 2.69 0.07
C VAL A 259 -6.00 2.80 1.56
N PRO A 260 -6.41 1.84 2.40
CA PRO A 260 -6.21 1.91 3.84
C PRO A 260 -4.88 1.30 4.27
N ASN A 261 -4.26 1.85 5.31
CA ASN A 261 -3.12 1.25 6.02
C ASN A 261 -3.45 1.13 7.51
N HIS A 262 -4.51 0.41 7.84
CA HIS A 262 -4.93 0.20 9.22
C HIS A 262 -4.46 -1.14 9.81
N HIS A 263 -3.75 -1.95 9.03
CA HIS A 263 -3.16 -3.26 9.41
C HIS A 263 -4.20 -4.35 9.75
N GLU A 264 -5.46 -4.12 9.42
CA GLU A 264 -6.57 -5.05 9.62
C GLU A 264 -7.07 -5.62 8.27
N ALA A 265 -8.00 -6.58 8.33
CA ALA A 265 -8.67 -7.06 7.13
C ALA A 265 -9.45 -5.91 6.45
N PRO A 266 -9.54 -5.91 5.12
CA PRO A 266 -10.26 -4.85 4.41
C PRO A 266 -11.69 -4.65 4.90
N LEU A 267 -12.05 -3.39 5.12
CA LEU A 267 -13.37 -2.96 5.55
C LEU A 267 -14.29 -2.68 4.33
N PRO A 268 -15.63 -2.68 4.52
CA PRO A 268 -16.56 -2.32 3.45
C PRO A 268 -16.27 -0.95 2.86
N GLY A 269 -16.20 -0.87 1.53
CA GLY A 269 -15.93 0.39 0.81
C GLY A 269 -14.48 0.60 0.40
N GLU A 270 -13.54 -0.17 0.93
CA GLU A 270 -12.13 -0.11 0.58
C GLU A 270 -11.82 -0.79 -0.76
N ASP A 271 -10.80 -0.29 -1.45
CA ASP A 271 -10.49 -0.68 -2.83
C ASP A 271 -9.19 -1.46 -2.98
N VAL A 272 -8.30 -1.38 -2.00
CA VAL A 272 -6.96 -1.96 -2.01
C VAL A 272 -6.68 -2.59 -0.65
N GLN A 273 -5.91 -3.66 -0.62
CA GLN A 273 -5.32 -4.19 0.61
C GLN A 273 -3.82 -3.88 0.61
N THR A 274 -3.33 -3.24 1.67
CA THR A 274 -1.94 -2.82 1.80
C THR A 274 -1.14 -3.75 2.69
N PHE A 275 0.17 -3.83 2.42
CA PHE A 275 1.15 -4.59 3.19
C PHE A 275 2.37 -3.69 3.43
N GLU A 276 2.46 -3.13 4.64
CA GLU A 276 3.54 -2.22 4.98
C GLU A 276 4.83 -2.99 5.24
N GLN A 277 5.93 -2.57 4.57
CA GLN A 277 7.29 -3.12 4.65
C GLN A 277 7.40 -4.62 4.32
N ASP A 278 6.31 -5.27 3.89
CA ASP A 278 6.26 -6.69 3.58
C ASP A 278 5.61 -6.96 2.20
N LEU A 279 5.90 -8.13 1.66
CA LEU A 279 5.15 -8.66 0.51
C LEU A 279 3.85 -9.33 0.97
N PRO A 280 2.78 -9.37 0.16
CA PRO A 280 1.57 -10.08 0.50
C PRO A 280 1.83 -11.52 0.97
N GLY A 281 1.27 -11.87 2.13
CA GLY A 281 1.47 -13.18 2.77
C GLY A 281 2.75 -13.31 3.59
N ALA A 282 3.53 -12.24 3.75
CA ALA A 282 4.64 -12.16 4.71
C ALA A 282 4.27 -11.20 5.86
N ASN A 283 4.88 -11.43 7.03
CA ASN A 283 4.73 -10.57 8.21
C ASN A 283 6.07 -10.49 8.96
N THR A 284 7.12 -10.04 8.26
CA THR A 284 8.46 -9.86 8.85
C THR A 284 8.60 -8.55 9.58
N ALA A 285 7.84 -7.53 9.16
CA ALA A 285 7.76 -6.23 9.82
C ALA A 285 6.81 -6.23 11.04
N GLY A 286 5.92 -7.23 11.13
CA GLY A 286 4.99 -7.38 12.26
C GLY A 286 3.64 -6.68 12.12
N PHE A 287 3.39 -5.97 11.00
CA PHE A 287 2.15 -5.22 10.76
C PHE A 287 1.07 -6.03 10.01
N ASN A 288 1.46 -7.09 9.27
CA ASN A 288 0.61 -7.73 8.27
C ASN A 288 0.11 -9.10 8.75
N THR A 289 -0.78 -9.11 9.72
CA THR A 289 -1.31 -10.32 10.34
C THR A 289 -2.51 -10.92 9.59
N THR A 290 -3.09 -10.19 8.63
CA THR A 290 -4.30 -10.59 7.93
C THR A 290 -4.02 -11.43 6.69
N GLU A 291 -4.95 -12.29 6.33
CA GLU A 291 -4.87 -13.09 5.10
C GLU A 291 -4.96 -12.20 3.84
N VAL A 292 -4.34 -12.69 2.77
CA VAL A 292 -4.40 -12.02 1.47
C VAL A 292 -5.79 -12.18 0.87
N GLY A 293 -6.50 -11.07 0.70
CA GLY A 293 -7.86 -11.02 0.16
C GLY A 293 -7.92 -10.94 -1.37
N ALA A 294 -9.12 -10.62 -1.89
CA ALA A 294 -9.40 -10.53 -3.32
C ALA A 294 -9.25 -9.10 -3.89
N LEU A 295 -9.05 -8.09 -3.06
CA LEU A 295 -8.84 -6.72 -3.52
C LEU A 295 -7.52 -6.57 -4.30
N PRO A 296 -7.33 -5.50 -5.08
CA PRO A 296 -6.02 -5.09 -5.54
C PRO A 296 -5.04 -5.01 -4.36
N LEU A 297 -3.82 -5.48 -4.55
CA LEU A 297 -2.81 -5.55 -3.48
C LEU A 297 -1.73 -4.48 -3.70
N GLU A 298 -1.23 -3.91 -2.62
CA GLU A 298 -0.11 -2.99 -2.63
C GLU A 298 0.87 -3.29 -1.49
N THR A 299 2.16 -3.34 -1.82
CA THR A 299 3.26 -3.36 -0.86
C THR A 299 3.89 -1.98 -0.81
N SER A 300 3.92 -1.34 0.35
CA SER A 300 4.68 -0.10 0.57
C SER A 300 6.03 -0.41 1.21
N LEU A 301 7.10 0.14 0.64
CA LEU A 301 8.47 -0.16 1.05
C LEU A 301 9.34 1.08 1.03
N THR A 302 10.17 1.25 2.06
CA THR A 302 11.19 2.31 2.08
C THR A 302 12.40 1.95 1.21
N MET A 303 12.98 2.95 0.55
CA MET A 303 14.21 2.78 -0.23
C MET A 303 15.44 2.58 0.66
N ASN A 304 15.46 3.25 1.80
CA ASN A 304 16.41 3.09 2.92
C ASN A 304 15.69 2.52 4.15
N ASP A 305 16.08 2.87 5.38
CA ASP A 305 15.40 2.42 6.61
C ASP A 305 14.36 3.44 7.14
N SER A 306 14.17 4.58 6.47
CA SER A 306 13.30 5.70 6.92
C SER A 306 12.26 6.06 5.88
N TRP A 307 11.04 6.44 6.30
CA TRP A 307 10.03 7.00 5.41
C TRP A 307 10.36 8.45 5.04
N GLY A 308 10.43 9.35 6.03
CA GLY A 308 10.84 10.73 5.84
C GLY A 308 12.36 10.88 5.76
N PHE A 309 12.82 12.07 5.35
CA PHE A 309 14.25 12.37 5.28
C PHE A 309 14.95 12.14 6.63
N ASN A 310 16.01 11.33 6.60
CA ASN A 310 16.87 11.06 7.75
C ASN A 310 18.34 11.23 7.34
N ILE A 311 19.00 12.24 7.91
CA ILE A 311 20.35 12.63 7.53
C ILE A 311 21.41 11.57 7.91
N THR A 312 21.10 10.70 8.87
CA THR A 312 22.01 9.63 9.32
C THR A 312 21.73 8.28 8.65
N ASP A 313 20.65 8.18 7.89
CA ASP A 313 20.27 6.93 7.21
C ASP A 313 20.86 6.89 5.78
N HIS A 314 21.95 6.17 5.65
CA HIS A 314 22.64 5.93 4.38
C HIS A 314 22.47 4.49 3.86
N LYS A 315 21.55 3.71 4.45
CA LYS A 315 21.36 2.29 4.14
C LYS A 315 20.41 2.07 2.95
N PHE A 316 20.69 2.73 1.85
CA PHE A 316 19.88 2.55 0.63
C PHE A 316 19.99 1.12 0.09
N LYS A 317 18.84 0.51 -0.14
CA LYS A 317 18.75 -0.77 -0.84
C LYS A 317 19.43 -0.68 -2.20
N SER A 318 20.15 -1.73 -2.59
CA SER A 318 20.78 -1.79 -3.92
C SER A 318 19.73 -1.89 -5.02
N THR A 319 20.08 -1.49 -6.24
CA THR A 319 19.21 -1.66 -7.42
C THR A 319 18.73 -3.10 -7.59
N ARG A 320 19.61 -4.10 -7.35
CA ARG A 320 19.26 -5.52 -7.38
C ARG A 320 18.16 -5.87 -6.37
N GLN A 321 18.26 -5.36 -5.14
CA GLN A 321 17.23 -5.60 -4.11
C GLN A 321 15.90 -4.94 -4.50
N LEU A 322 15.93 -3.71 -5.02
CA LEU A 322 14.71 -2.99 -5.41
C LEU A 322 14.01 -3.65 -6.61
N ILE A 323 14.77 -4.10 -7.62
CA ILE A 323 14.22 -4.92 -8.72
C ILE A 323 13.61 -6.21 -8.16
N GLY A 324 14.31 -6.88 -7.24
CA GLY A 324 13.82 -8.09 -6.60
C GLY A 324 12.49 -7.87 -5.84
N TYR A 325 12.33 -6.75 -5.14
CA TYR A 325 11.05 -6.40 -4.49
C TYR A 325 9.94 -6.15 -5.50
N LEU A 326 10.19 -5.37 -6.55
CA LEU A 326 9.21 -5.10 -7.61
C LEU A 326 8.74 -6.38 -8.29
N VAL A 327 9.67 -7.25 -8.66
CA VAL A 327 9.40 -8.56 -9.28
C VAL A 327 8.62 -9.47 -8.33
N ARG A 328 9.02 -9.56 -7.08
CA ARG A 328 8.34 -10.41 -6.08
C ARG A 328 6.94 -9.89 -5.73
N ALA A 329 6.73 -8.56 -5.73
CA ALA A 329 5.40 -7.96 -5.58
C ALA A 329 4.52 -8.32 -6.80
N ALA A 330 5.01 -8.12 -8.02
CA ALA A 330 4.28 -8.46 -9.25
C ALA A 330 3.90 -9.95 -9.31
N GLY A 331 4.80 -10.85 -8.90
CA GLY A 331 4.54 -12.29 -8.81
C GLY A 331 3.47 -12.68 -7.77
N ARG A 332 3.18 -11.79 -6.82
CA ARG A 332 2.08 -11.92 -5.84
C ARG A 332 0.84 -11.12 -6.21
N ASP A 333 0.74 -10.67 -7.44
CA ASP A 333 -0.32 -9.82 -7.98
C ASP A 333 -0.44 -8.45 -7.29
N ALA A 334 0.63 -7.97 -6.65
CA ALA A 334 0.67 -6.71 -5.93
C ALA A 334 1.42 -5.61 -6.70
N ASN A 335 1.09 -4.36 -6.40
CA ASN A 335 1.90 -3.21 -6.75
C ASN A 335 3.03 -3.03 -5.73
N LEU A 336 4.15 -2.46 -6.17
CA LEU A 336 5.17 -1.91 -5.28
C LEU A 336 5.00 -0.38 -5.22
N LEU A 337 4.76 0.17 -4.05
CA LEU A 337 4.80 1.59 -3.74
C LEU A 337 6.12 1.88 -3.03
N LEU A 338 7.12 2.39 -3.78
CA LEU A 338 8.48 2.60 -3.29
C LEU A 338 8.69 4.02 -2.78
N ASN A 339 9.05 4.14 -1.51
CA ASN A 339 9.15 5.42 -0.82
C ASN A 339 10.49 6.13 -1.01
N ILE A 340 10.40 7.45 -1.15
CA ILE A 340 11.51 8.41 -1.01
C ILE A 340 11.18 9.47 0.04
N GLY A 341 12.21 9.99 0.73
CA GLY A 341 12.11 11.09 1.68
C GLY A 341 12.87 12.32 1.17
N PRO A 342 12.21 13.29 0.50
CA PRO A 342 12.88 14.51 0.05
C PRO A 342 13.47 15.33 1.19
N ARG A 343 14.53 16.08 0.88
CA ARG A 343 15.20 17.00 1.80
C ARG A 343 14.31 18.20 2.16
N PRO A 344 14.62 18.90 3.25
CA PRO A 344 13.81 20.04 3.69
C PRO A 344 13.81 21.20 2.68
N ASP A 345 14.82 21.30 1.80
CA ASP A 345 14.89 22.32 0.75
C ASP A 345 14.02 21.97 -0.48
N GLY A 346 13.39 20.78 -0.51
CA GLY A 346 12.57 20.30 -1.61
C GLY A 346 13.32 19.47 -2.64
N THR A 347 14.62 19.18 -2.46
CA THR A 347 15.37 18.33 -3.39
C THR A 347 15.22 16.85 -3.05
N ILE A 348 15.18 16.00 -4.08
CA ILE A 348 15.26 14.54 -3.92
C ILE A 348 16.72 14.16 -3.64
N GLN A 349 16.93 13.21 -2.72
CA GLN A 349 18.25 12.71 -2.40
C GLN A 349 18.90 12.06 -3.64
N PRO A 350 20.18 12.37 -3.96
CA PRO A 350 20.86 11.83 -5.14
C PRO A 350 20.89 10.30 -5.18
N GLU A 351 21.00 9.66 -4.02
CA GLU A 351 20.96 8.21 -3.88
C GLU A 351 19.60 7.63 -4.31
N ALA A 352 18.51 8.29 -3.95
CA ALA A 352 17.16 7.88 -4.34
C ALA A 352 16.95 8.10 -5.85
N ALA A 353 17.37 9.24 -6.39
CA ALA A 353 17.29 9.53 -7.82
C ALA A 353 18.06 8.48 -8.64
N ALA A 354 19.28 8.14 -8.24
CA ALA A 354 20.09 7.14 -8.94
C ALA A 354 19.46 5.73 -8.93
N ARG A 355 18.76 5.33 -7.84
CA ARG A 355 18.02 4.05 -7.78
C ARG A 355 16.82 4.07 -8.70
N LEU A 356 16.06 5.18 -8.71
CA LEU A 356 14.92 5.36 -9.59
C LEU A 356 15.33 5.31 -11.07
N ASP A 357 16.42 5.97 -11.44
CA ASP A 357 16.96 5.92 -12.80
C ASP A 357 17.36 4.49 -13.21
N SER A 358 18.00 3.76 -12.29
CA SER A 358 18.40 2.37 -12.51
C SER A 358 17.20 1.43 -12.66
N LEU A 359 16.14 1.63 -11.87
CA LEU A 359 14.87 0.91 -12.03
C LEU A 359 14.23 1.22 -13.39
N GLY A 360 14.23 2.49 -13.79
CA GLY A 360 13.72 2.91 -15.10
C GLY A 360 14.49 2.26 -16.25
N ALA A 361 15.81 2.18 -16.16
CA ALA A 361 16.65 1.50 -17.16
C ALA A 361 16.28 0.02 -17.29
N TRP A 362 16.10 -0.68 -16.15
CA TRP A 362 15.68 -2.07 -16.15
C TRP A 362 14.25 -2.25 -16.71
N LEU A 363 13.30 -1.40 -16.29
CA LEU A 363 11.90 -1.46 -16.73
C LEU A 363 11.71 -1.15 -18.24
N ARG A 364 12.58 -0.37 -18.85
CA ARG A 364 12.55 -0.16 -20.32
C ARG A 364 12.78 -1.47 -21.08
N VAL A 365 13.55 -2.39 -20.54
CA VAL A 365 13.82 -3.70 -21.15
C VAL A 365 12.80 -4.75 -20.73
N TYR A 366 12.53 -4.82 -19.42
CA TYR A 366 11.79 -5.92 -18.79
C TYR A 366 10.36 -5.57 -18.39
N GLY A 367 9.92 -4.33 -18.56
CA GLY A 367 8.61 -3.87 -18.08
C GLY A 367 7.40 -4.63 -18.64
N SER A 368 7.56 -5.28 -19.80
CA SER A 368 6.51 -6.15 -20.38
C SER A 368 6.19 -7.38 -19.52
N SER A 369 7.13 -7.82 -18.67
CA SER A 369 6.93 -8.91 -17.70
C SER A 369 6.35 -8.43 -16.35
N ILE A 370 6.19 -7.12 -16.17
CA ILE A 370 5.70 -6.47 -14.94
C ILE A 370 4.34 -5.83 -15.18
N TYR A 371 4.26 -4.82 -16.04
CA TYR A 371 3.04 -4.05 -16.25
C TYR A 371 1.95 -4.85 -16.95
N GLY A 372 0.70 -4.72 -16.43
CA GLY A 372 -0.45 -5.40 -17.00
C GLY A 372 -0.42 -6.93 -16.87
N THR A 373 0.48 -7.48 -16.06
CA THR A 373 0.51 -8.90 -15.73
C THR A 373 -0.35 -9.22 -14.51
N ARG A 374 -0.53 -10.50 -14.22
CA ARG A 374 -1.04 -11.06 -12.96
C ARG A 374 0.02 -11.96 -12.36
N GLY A 375 -0.16 -12.37 -11.11
CA GLY A 375 0.63 -13.46 -10.54
C GLY A 375 0.57 -14.67 -11.46
N GLY A 376 1.72 -15.30 -11.68
CA GLY A 376 1.82 -16.44 -12.61
C GLY A 376 1.35 -17.75 -11.99
N PRO A 377 1.39 -18.85 -12.76
CA PRO A 377 0.82 -20.13 -12.36
C PRO A 377 1.64 -20.85 -11.25
N ILE A 378 2.84 -20.38 -10.94
CA ILE A 378 3.70 -20.97 -9.92
C ILE A 378 3.77 -20.05 -8.72
N ALA A 379 3.40 -20.55 -7.55
CA ALA A 379 3.57 -19.84 -6.29
C ALA A 379 5.03 -19.40 -6.08
N PRO A 380 5.29 -18.28 -5.41
CA PRO A 380 6.64 -17.78 -5.13
C PRO A 380 7.57 -18.86 -4.57
N ARG A 381 8.81 -18.90 -5.07
CA ARG A 381 9.85 -19.84 -4.71
C ARG A 381 11.14 -19.10 -4.31
N PRO A 382 12.10 -19.77 -3.63
CA PRO A 382 13.39 -19.17 -3.32
C PRO A 382 14.10 -18.61 -4.58
N TRP A 383 14.08 -19.34 -5.70
CA TRP A 383 14.69 -18.89 -6.95
C TRP A 383 14.03 -17.67 -7.58
N GLY A 384 12.73 -17.38 -7.29
CA GLY A 384 12.02 -16.25 -7.88
C GLY A 384 10.51 -16.45 -7.92
N VAL A 385 9.88 -15.86 -8.94
CA VAL A 385 8.42 -15.85 -9.12
C VAL A 385 8.07 -16.01 -10.59
N THR A 386 6.76 -16.18 -10.86
CA THR A 386 6.23 -16.07 -12.21
C THR A 386 5.18 -14.95 -12.28
N THR A 387 5.12 -14.28 -13.44
CA THR A 387 4.01 -13.40 -13.82
C THR A 387 3.39 -13.89 -15.11
N GLN A 388 2.15 -13.48 -15.41
CA GLN A 388 1.45 -13.94 -16.61
C GLN A 388 0.64 -12.82 -17.27
N ARG A 389 0.64 -12.82 -18.61
CA ARG A 389 -0.26 -11.99 -19.43
C ARG A 389 -0.67 -12.76 -20.69
N GLY A 390 -1.96 -13.10 -20.79
CA GLY A 390 -2.47 -13.96 -21.87
C GLY A 390 -1.78 -15.32 -21.90
N ASP A 391 -1.26 -15.70 -23.04
CA ASP A 391 -0.51 -16.93 -23.30
C ASP A 391 0.98 -16.87 -22.91
N SER A 392 1.42 -15.78 -22.34
CA SER A 392 2.82 -15.57 -21.95
C SER A 392 2.99 -15.70 -20.47
N VAL A 393 3.81 -16.65 -20.03
CA VAL A 393 4.29 -16.79 -18.66
C VAL A 393 5.73 -16.29 -18.62
N PHE A 394 6.00 -15.33 -17.74
CA PHE A 394 7.33 -14.81 -17.47
C PHE A 394 7.88 -15.48 -16.22
N VAL A 395 9.01 -16.18 -16.36
CA VAL A 395 9.74 -16.81 -15.25
C VAL A 395 10.86 -15.87 -14.83
N HIS A 396 10.73 -15.28 -13.66
CA HIS A 396 11.71 -14.37 -13.08
C HIS A 396 12.66 -15.15 -12.18
N VAL A 397 13.94 -15.24 -12.58
CA VAL A 397 14.96 -15.98 -11.88
C VAL A 397 15.90 -15.02 -11.17
N LEU A 398 15.59 -14.74 -9.91
CA LEU A 398 16.28 -13.77 -9.07
C LEU A 398 17.52 -14.34 -8.36
N ASP A 399 17.43 -15.58 -7.92
CA ASP A 399 18.48 -16.26 -7.14
C ASP A 399 18.56 -17.74 -7.51
N TRP A 400 19.41 -18.04 -8.50
CA TRP A 400 19.66 -19.40 -8.93
C TRP A 400 21.05 -19.49 -9.59
N PRO A 401 21.99 -20.28 -9.01
CA PRO A 401 23.37 -20.30 -9.49
C PRO A 401 23.56 -21.11 -10.78
N ASP A 402 22.68 -22.10 -11.02
CA ASP A 402 22.83 -23.04 -12.10
C ASP A 402 22.25 -22.53 -13.43
N ARG A 403 22.64 -23.21 -14.51
CA ARG A 403 22.08 -22.96 -15.86
C ARG A 403 20.81 -23.75 -16.13
N VAL A 404 20.53 -24.78 -15.34
CA VAL A 404 19.34 -25.62 -15.49
C VAL A 404 18.41 -25.34 -14.31
N LEU A 405 17.21 -24.84 -14.59
CA LEU A 405 16.17 -24.60 -13.60
C LEU A 405 14.99 -25.55 -13.86
N SER A 406 14.66 -26.36 -12.87
CA SER A 406 13.44 -27.16 -12.87
C SER A 406 12.34 -26.40 -12.11
N ILE A 407 11.22 -26.12 -12.80
CA ILE A 407 10.04 -25.49 -12.22
C ILE A 407 8.86 -26.46 -12.23
N PRO A 408 7.88 -26.34 -11.32
CA PRO A 408 6.66 -27.12 -11.36
C PRO A 408 5.92 -26.96 -12.69
N SER A 409 5.05 -27.92 -13.01
CA SER A 409 4.16 -27.79 -14.18
C SER A 409 3.35 -26.50 -14.11
N ILE A 410 3.28 -25.79 -15.24
CA ILE A 410 2.48 -24.57 -15.41
C ILE A 410 1.05 -24.87 -15.85
N GLY A 411 0.70 -26.14 -15.95
CA GLY A 411 -0.64 -26.60 -16.33
C GLY A 411 -1.01 -26.34 -17.80
N SER A 412 -0.04 -25.95 -18.65
CA SER A 412 -0.20 -25.75 -20.07
C SER A 412 1.05 -26.21 -20.82
N ARG A 413 0.90 -26.58 -22.10
CA ARG A 413 2.04 -26.96 -22.94
C ARG A 413 2.87 -25.74 -23.31
N VAL A 414 4.17 -25.78 -23.09
CA VAL A 414 5.13 -24.78 -23.56
C VAL A 414 5.41 -24.99 -25.04
N LEU A 415 5.17 -23.96 -25.85
CA LEU A 415 5.42 -23.95 -27.30
C LEU A 415 6.83 -23.46 -27.64
N SER A 416 7.29 -22.46 -26.89
CA SER A 416 8.65 -21.92 -27.02
C SER A 416 9.09 -21.21 -25.74
N ALA A 417 10.40 -21.08 -25.58
CA ALA A 417 11.02 -20.31 -24.50
C ALA A 417 12.18 -19.48 -25.02
N SER A 418 12.29 -18.24 -24.53
CA SER A 418 13.39 -17.33 -24.86
C SER A 418 13.69 -16.39 -23.70
N MET A 419 14.90 -15.85 -23.67
CA MET A 419 15.28 -14.80 -22.72
C MET A 419 14.61 -13.48 -23.14
N LEU A 420 13.91 -12.83 -22.22
CA LEU A 420 13.43 -11.47 -22.44
C LEU A 420 14.63 -10.51 -22.54
N GLY A 421 14.59 -9.55 -23.43
CA GLY A 421 15.67 -8.58 -23.66
C GLY A 421 16.65 -9.01 -24.75
N THR A 422 17.17 -10.23 -24.73
CA THR A 422 18.12 -10.72 -25.76
C THR A 422 17.46 -11.52 -26.88
N GLY A 423 16.29 -12.12 -26.61
CA GLY A 423 15.64 -13.07 -27.52
C GLY A 423 16.35 -14.43 -27.62
N ALA A 424 17.43 -14.66 -26.88
CA ALA A 424 18.17 -15.92 -26.93
C ALA A 424 17.27 -17.11 -26.57
N SER A 425 17.33 -18.18 -27.36
CA SER A 425 16.52 -19.38 -27.16
C SER A 425 16.89 -20.08 -25.85
N VAL A 426 15.87 -20.56 -25.13
CA VAL A 426 15.99 -21.38 -23.93
C VAL A 426 15.48 -22.77 -24.26
N SER A 427 16.30 -23.79 -24.01
CA SER A 427 15.87 -25.18 -24.21
C SER A 427 14.88 -25.60 -23.13
N VAL A 428 13.81 -26.26 -23.56
CA VAL A 428 12.72 -26.71 -22.68
C VAL A 428 12.54 -28.22 -22.81
N SER A 429 12.47 -28.88 -21.67
CA SER A 429 11.95 -30.25 -21.54
C SER A 429 10.79 -30.25 -20.58
N GLN A 430 9.63 -30.73 -20.97
CA GLN A 430 8.41 -30.70 -20.18
C GLN A 430 7.85 -32.09 -19.94
N THR A 431 7.48 -32.36 -18.70
CA THR A 431 6.69 -33.52 -18.27
C THR A 431 5.34 -33.06 -17.69
N ASP A 432 4.50 -33.98 -17.29
CA ASP A 432 3.21 -33.62 -16.64
C ASP A 432 3.40 -32.87 -15.31
N SER A 433 4.51 -33.11 -14.61
CA SER A 433 4.79 -32.55 -13.27
C SER A 433 5.78 -31.37 -13.27
N SER A 434 6.59 -31.21 -14.31
CA SER A 434 7.68 -30.21 -14.30
C SER A 434 8.03 -29.69 -15.69
N VAL A 435 8.64 -28.51 -15.69
CA VAL A 435 9.29 -27.89 -16.86
C VAL A 435 10.75 -27.62 -16.51
N MET A 436 11.65 -28.18 -17.29
CA MET A 436 13.09 -27.98 -17.17
C MET A 436 13.54 -26.95 -18.18
N LEU A 437 14.20 -25.90 -17.73
CA LEU A 437 14.69 -24.77 -18.52
C LEU A 437 16.22 -24.76 -18.50
N SER A 438 16.84 -24.81 -19.67
CA SER A 438 18.31 -24.69 -19.80
C SER A 438 18.66 -23.31 -20.35
N LEU A 439 19.24 -22.47 -19.46
CA LEU A 439 19.61 -21.08 -19.75
C LEU A 439 20.86 -21.02 -20.64
N PRO A 440 20.97 -20.06 -21.57
CA PRO A 440 22.17 -19.85 -22.36
C PRO A 440 23.36 -19.44 -21.46
N SER A 441 24.58 -19.71 -21.93
CA SER A 441 25.82 -19.43 -21.18
C SER A 441 26.07 -17.93 -20.94
N SER A 442 25.48 -17.08 -21.74
CA SER A 442 25.57 -15.62 -21.66
C SER A 442 24.60 -14.98 -20.66
N ALA A 443 23.77 -15.78 -19.97
CA ALA A 443 22.87 -15.29 -18.93
C ALA A 443 23.66 -14.90 -17.65
N ALA A 444 24.58 -13.96 -17.79
CA ALA A 444 25.44 -13.47 -16.71
C ALA A 444 24.60 -12.71 -15.64
N ALA A 445 25.20 -12.49 -14.52
CA ALA A 445 24.88 -11.73 -13.29
C ALA A 445 23.83 -10.60 -13.32
N GLU A 446 22.78 -10.71 -14.15
CA GLU A 446 21.65 -9.76 -14.17
C GLU A 446 20.87 -9.85 -12.84
N PRO A 447 20.30 -8.73 -12.34
CA PRO A 447 19.50 -8.72 -11.12
C PRO A 447 18.28 -9.66 -11.21
N ASP A 448 17.77 -9.89 -12.42
CA ASP A 448 16.66 -10.79 -12.73
C ASP A 448 16.84 -11.37 -14.14
N ARG A 449 16.90 -12.69 -14.28
CA ARG A 449 16.95 -13.40 -15.57
C ARG A 449 15.51 -13.76 -15.95
N VAL A 450 14.94 -13.04 -16.91
CA VAL A 450 13.54 -13.20 -17.30
C VAL A 450 13.42 -14.13 -18.50
N ILE A 451 12.74 -15.26 -18.32
CA ILE A 451 12.41 -16.21 -19.39
C ILE A 451 10.95 -16.03 -19.79
N VAL A 452 10.69 -15.87 -21.08
CA VAL A 452 9.33 -15.86 -21.64
C VAL A 452 8.98 -17.27 -22.11
N LEU A 453 7.95 -17.86 -21.53
CA LEU A 453 7.35 -19.09 -22.00
C LEU A 453 6.07 -18.72 -22.78
N ARG A 454 6.00 -19.13 -24.05
CA ARG A 454 4.76 -19.10 -24.83
C ARG A 454 4.04 -20.42 -24.62
N THR A 455 2.76 -20.34 -24.25
CA THR A 455 1.96 -21.53 -23.93
C THR A 455 0.77 -21.66 -24.88
N LEU A 456 0.23 -22.85 -25.01
CA LEU A 456 -1.09 -23.00 -25.62
C LEU A 456 -2.10 -22.25 -24.77
N SER A 457 -2.92 -21.38 -25.41
CA SER A 457 -4.09 -20.78 -24.77
C SER A 457 -4.94 -21.90 -24.18
N ARG A 458 -5.24 -21.84 -22.88
CA ARG A 458 -6.39 -22.62 -22.37
C ARG A 458 -7.61 -22.03 -23.06
N ALA A 459 -8.41 -22.88 -23.69
CA ALA A 459 -9.76 -22.49 -24.07
C ALA A 459 -10.48 -21.95 -22.82
N PRO A 460 -11.24 -20.86 -22.94
CA PRO A 460 -11.95 -20.24 -21.84
C PRO A 460 -12.91 -21.20 -21.15
#